data_11d17327319c2319747ef6ccb7ea7490
#
_entry.id   11d17327319c2319747ef6ccb7ea7490
#
_cell.length_a   1.000
_cell.length_b   1.000
_cell.length_c   1.000
_cell.angle_alpha   90.00
_cell.angle_beta   90.00
_cell.angle_gamma   90.00
#
_symmetry.space_group_name_H-M   'P 1'
#
loop_
_entity.id
_entity.type
_entity.pdbx_description
1 polymer ?
#
loop_
_entity_poly.entity_id
_entity_poly.type
_entity_poly.pdbx_seq_one_letter_code
_entity_poly.pdbx_strand_id
1 'polypeptide(L)'
;MNNGFGDHRIEGIGDKHVPWIHDCKNTDMVMAVDDEVAIRMLRLFNESTGRECLTHYGVDPGFAEQLDSLGISCIANIISSIKFAKYYELTEDDYVVTILTDSMELYGSRLEELTLERGDYTEIDAHKDFQLLMDTGIENMLELTHYEKKRIHNLKYFTWIEQQGREMEELNRQWYEHESYWKNIFSSATKIDELIIEFNSRVDGK
;
A
#
# COMPACT_ATOMS: atom_id res chain seq x y z
N MET A 1 -8.51 -4.24 11.46
CA MET A 1 -8.77 -2.81 11.71
C MET A 1 -8.95 -2.46 13.18
N ASN A 2 -9.53 -3.30 13.99
CA ASN A 2 -9.82 -2.92 15.38
C ASN A 2 -8.64 -2.99 16.32
N ASN A 3 -7.74 -3.97 16.22
CA ASN A 3 -6.71 -4.17 17.24
C ASN A 3 -5.49 -4.84 16.69
N GLY A 4 -5.24 -4.74 15.42
CA GLY A 4 -4.29 -5.61 15.28
C GLY A 4 -3.36 -5.80 14.23
N PHE A 5 -2.63 -6.67 14.54
CA PHE A 5 -1.57 -7.25 13.76
C PHE A 5 -1.91 -8.72 13.49
N GLY A 6 -1.77 -9.14 12.24
CA GLY A 6 -1.79 -10.53 11.82
C GLY A 6 -0.65 -10.76 10.84
N ASP A 7 -0.15 -11.99 10.77
CA ASP A 7 0.82 -12.35 9.75
C ASP A 7 0.19 -12.21 8.36
N HIS A 8 0.96 -11.68 7.42
CA HIS A 8 0.54 -11.51 6.03
C HIS A 8 1.75 -11.57 5.09
N ARG A 9 1.48 -11.77 3.81
CA ARG A 9 2.49 -11.94 2.76
C ARG A 9 2.72 -10.69 1.90
N ILE A 10 2.08 -9.57 2.21
CA ILE A 10 2.30 -8.31 1.50
C ILE A 10 3.47 -7.61 2.15
N GLU A 11 4.64 -7.74 1.55
CA GLU A 11 5.86 -7.11 2.03
C GLU A 11 5.83 -5.60 1.77
N GLY A 12 6.31 -4.81 2.71
CA GLY A 12 6.43 -3.36 2.59
C GLY A 12 5.24 -2.53 3.06
N ILE A 13 4.06 -3.12 3.28
CA ILE A 13 2.88 -2.48 3.86
C ILE A 13 2.22 -3.36 4.91
N GLY A 14 1.26 -2.80 5.66
CA GLY A 14 0.53 -3.57 6.67
C GLY A 14 1.33 -3.81 7.95
N ASP A 15 2.13 -2.85 8.36
CA ASP A 15 2.91 -2.90 9.57
C ASP A 15 2.06 -3.15 10.82
N LYS A 16 2.64 -3.86 11.81
CA LYS A 16 2.00 -4.15 13.10
C LYS A 16 1.87 -2.95 14.03
N HIS A 17 2.44 -1.81 13.64
CA HIS A 17 2.39 -0.56 14.39
C HIS A 17 2.13 0.62 13.47
N VAL A 18 1.54 1.68 14.03
CA VAL A 18 1.33 2.92 13.30
C VAL A 18 2.67 3.65 13.19
N PRO A 19 3.15 3.99 11.98
CA PRO A 19 4.40 4.71 11.82
C PRO A 19 4.40 6.05 12.56
N TRP A 20 5.57 6.43 13.12
CA TRP A 20 5.71 7.69 13.84
C TRP A 20 5.29 8.90 13.00
N ILE A 21 5.70 8.89 11.75
CA ILE A 21 5.45 9.99 10.80
C ILE A 21 4.05 9.94 10.17
N HIS A 22 3.19 8.98 10.53
CA HIS A 22 1.85 8.91 9.97
C HIS A 22 0.95 10.00 10.54
N ASP A 23 0.39 10.85 9.68
CA ASP A 23 -0.56 11.88 10.06
C ASP A 23 -1.99 11.33 10.12
N CYS A 24 -2.38 10.88 11.32
CA CYS A 24 -3.70 10.28 11.53
C CYS A 24 -4.87 11.25 11.33
N LYS A 25 -4.68 12.56 11.47
CA LYS A 25 -5.75 13.53 11.22
C LYS A 25 -6.08 13.67 9.74
N ASN A 26 -5.10 13.48 8.88
CA ASN A 26 -5.26 13.54 7.42
C ASN A 26 -5.55 12.17 6.80
N THR A 27 -5.89 11.18 7.62
CA THR A 27 -6.30 9.85 7.15
C THR A 27 -7.81 9.72 7.30
N ASP A 28 -8.53 9.62 6.21
CA ASP A 28 -9.99 9.62 6.23
C ASP A 28 -10.57 8.21 6.24
N MET A 29 -9.84 7.23 5.70
CA MET A 29 -10.29 5.85 5.62
C MET A 29 -9.14 4.87 5.77
N VAL A 30 -9.43 3.72 6.36
CA VAL A 30 -8.52 2.56 6.43
C VAL A 30 -9.19 1.39 5.73
N MET A 31 -8.46 0.74 4.85
CA MET A 31 -8.91 -0.45 4.14
C MET A 31 -7.95 -1.61 4.41
N ALA A 32 -8.51 -2.80 4.60
CA ALA A 32 -7.72 -4.02 4.63
C ALA A 32 -7.91 -4.77 3.31
N VAL A 33 -6.79 -5.21 2.76
CA VAL A 33 -6.73 -6.12 1.62
C VAL A 33 -6.30 -7.48 2.14
N ASP A 34 -7.03 -8.52 1.76
CA ASP A 34 -6.65 -9.89 2.03
C ASP A 34 -5.37 -10.21 1.23
N ASP A 35 -4.34 -10.68 1.90
CA ASP A 35 -3.06 -10.99 1.26
C ASP A 35 -3.18 -12.14 0.25
N GLU A 36 -4.12 -13.05 0.45
CA GLU A 36 -4.41 -14.10 -0.53
C GLU A 36 -4.91 -13.50 -1.86
N VAL A 37 -5.74 -12.47 -1.81
CA VAL A 37 -6.18 -11.76 -3.02
C VAL A 37 -4.99 -11.12 -3.73
N ALA A 38 -4.10 -10.45 -2.99
CA ALA A 38 -2.92 -9.83 -3.57
C ALA A 38 -1.97 -10.86 -4.22
N ILE A 39 -1.76 -12.00 -3.57
CA ILE A 39 -0.93 -13.11 -4.09
C ILE A 39 -1.54 -13.74 -5.35
N ARG A 40 -2.85 -13.92 -5.39
CA ARG A 40 -3.55 -14.44 -6.57
C ARG A 40 -3.46 -13.48 -7.74
N MET A 41 -3.60 -12.17 -7.49
CA MET A 41 -3.40 -11.15 -8.52
C MET A 41 -1.95 -11.09 -9.00
N LEU A 42 -0.98 -11.35 -8.11
CA LEU A 42 0.42 -11.45 -8.51
C LEU A 42 0.61 -12.51 -9.59
N ARG A 43 0.03 -13.71 -9.43
CA ARG A 43 0.08 -14.77 -10.46
C ARG A 43 -0.70 -14.37 -11.72
N LEU A 44 -1.91 -13.86 -11.59
CA LEU A 44 -2.74 -13.43 -12.71
C LEU A 44 -2.02 -12.41 -13.62
N PHE A 45 -1.28 -11.47 -13.03
CA PHE A 45 -0.58 -10.43 -13.78
C PHE A 45 0.76 -10.88 -14.35
N ASN A 46 1.42 -11.86 -13.76
CA ASN A 46 2.79 -12.21 -14.09
C ASN A 46 2.96 -13.55 -14.78
N GLU A 47 2.04 -14.48 -14.62
CA GLU A 47 2.08 -15.77 -15.34
C GLU A 47 1.52 -15.60 -16.77
N SER A 48 2.10 -16.30 -17.75
CA SER A 48 1.65 -16.24 -19.15
C SER A 48 0.17 -16.56 -19.31
N THR A 49 -0.28 -17.65 -18.65
CA THR A 49 -1.68 -18.07 -18.63
C THR A 49 -2.60 -17.00 -18.08
N GLY A 50 -2.13 -16.23 -17.06
CA GLY A 50 -2.88 -15.11 -16.50
C GLY A 50 -3.04 -13.96 -17.49
N ARG A 51 -1.97 -13.55 -18.17
CA ARG A 51 -2.01 -12.50 -19.18
C ARG A 51 -2.87 -12.89 -20.38
N GLU A 52 -2.81 -14.15 -20.81
CA GLU A 52 -3.70 -14.68 -21.84
C GLU A 52 -5.18 -14.61 -21.43
N CYS A 53 -5.48 -14.96 -20.19
CA CYS A 53 -6.82 -14.82 -19.61
C CYS A 53 -7.30 -13.36 -19.61
N LEU A 54 -6.47 -12.42 -19.15
CA LEU A 54 -6.79 -10.99 -19.17
C LEU A 54 -7.09 -10.50 -20.59
N THR A 55 -6.27 -10.90 -21.57
CA THR A 55 -6.47 -10.57 -22.97
C THR A 55 -7.78 -11.17 -23.53
N HIS A 56 -8.10 -12.41 -23.13
CA HIS A 56 -9.38 -13.04 -23.48
C HIS A 56 -10.59 -12.23 -22.99
N TYR A 57 -10.49 -11.61 -21.83
CA TYR A 57 -11.53 -10.72 -21.27
C TYR A 57 -11.45 -9.27 -21.77
N GLY A 58 -10.63 -8.98 -22.77
CA GLY A 58 -10.60 -7.69 -23.46
C GLY A 58 -9.56 -6.69 -22.95
N VAL A 59 -8.66 -7.10 -22.09
CA VAL A 59 -7.50 -6.28 -21.71
C VAL A 59 -6.55 -6.20 -22.91
N ASP A 60 -6.08 -4.99 -23.24
CA ASP A 60 -5.08 -4.82 -24.31
C ASP A 60 -3.82 -5.63 -24.02
N PRO A 61 -3.32 -6.42 -24.98
CA PRO A 61 -2.15 -7.27 -24.76
C PRO A 61 -0.90 -6.49 -24.32
N GLY A 62 -0.66 -5.31 -24.92
CA GLY A 62 0.49 -4.47 -24.55
C GLY A 62 0.36 -3.91 -23.15
N PHE A 63 -0.87 -3.64 -22.69
CA PHE A 63 -1.12 -3.28 -21.30
C PHE A 63 -0.93 -4.48 -20.35
N ALA A 64 -1.43 -5.67 -20.73
CA ALA A 64 -1.25 -6.87 -19.92
C ALA A 64 0.22 -7.24 -19.70
N GLU A 65 1.10 -6.97 -20.68
CA GLU A 65 2.55 -7.15 -20.55
C GLU A 65 3.19 -6.17 -19.56
N GLN A 66 2.61 -4.97 -19.37
CA GLN A 66 3.15 -3.96 -18.45
C GLN A 66 2.75 -4.20 -16.98
N LEU A 67 1.90 -5.19 -16.70
CA LEU A 67 1.47 -5.49 -15.33
C LEU A 67 2.60 -6.05 -14.46
N ASP A 68 3.71 -6.48 -15.03
CA ASP A 68 4.95 -6.84 -14.33
C ASP A 68 5.64 -5.62 -13.66
N SER A 69 5.23 -4.42 -14.01
CA SER A 69 5.64 -3.20 -13.30
C SER A 69 5.01 -3.06 -11.90
N LEU A 70 4.09 -3.94 -11.54
CA LEU A 70 3.34 -3.91 -10.28
C LEU A 70 3.88 -4.96 -9.30
N GLY A 71 4.64 -4.51 -8.30
CA GLY A 71 4.98 -5.33 -7.15
C GLY A 71 3.77 -5.62 -6.25
N ILE A 72 3.98 -6.44 -5.22
CA ILE A 72 2.88 -6.95 -4.38
C ILE A 72 2.13 -5.83 -3.63
N SER A 73 2.83 -4.82 -3.12
CA SER A 73 2.21 -3.68 -2.45
C SER A 73 1.50 -2.75 -3.44
N CYS A 74 1.99 -2.63 -4.68
CA CYS A 74 1.27 -1.92 -5.75
C CYS A 74 -0.07 -2.59 -6.06
N ILE A 75 -0.10 -3.92 -6.14
CA ILE A 75 -1.33 -4.69 -6.34
C ILE A 75 -2.33 -4.44 -5.20
N ALA A 76 -1.86 -4.48 -3.95
CA ALA A 76 -2.71 -4.16 -2.79
C ALA A 76 -3.26 -2.72 -2.85
N ASN A 77 -2.45 -1.75 -3.27
CA ASN A 77 -2.89 -0.37 -3.47
C ASN A 77 -3.93 -0.25 -4.58
N ILE A 78 -3.79 -0.99 -5.68
CA ILE A 78 -4.79 -1.01 -6.76
C ILE A 78 -6.11 -1.64 -6.27
N ILE A 79 -6.06 -2.75 -5.54
CA ILE A 79 -7.24 -3.37 -4.95
C ILE A 79 -7.93 -2.37 -4.00
N SER A 80 -7.16 -1.67 -3.16
CA SER A 80 -7.69 -0.61 -2.28
C SER A 80 -8.33 0.51 -3.08
N SER A 81 -7.75 0.92 -4.20
CA SER A 81 -8.30 1.96 -5.09
C SER A 81 -9.62 1.51 -5.72
N ILE A 82 -9.73 0.25 -6.13
CA ILE A 82 -10.99 -0.33 -6.64
C ILE A 82 -12.06 -0.32 -5.55
N LYS A 83 -11.73 -0.75 -4.32
CA LYS A 83 -12.65 -0.72 -3.16
C LYS A 83 -13.12 0.69 -2.87
N PHE A 84 -12.19 1.66 -2.88
CA PHE A 84 -12.48 3.08 -2.65
C PHE A 84 -13.43 3.63 -3.72
N ALA A 85 -13.14 3.37 -5.00
CA ALA A 85 -13.97 3.81 -6.10
C ALA A 85 -15.40 3.23 -6.03
N LYS A 86 -15.52 1.95 -5.70
CA LYS A 86 -16.84 1.30 -5.52
C LYS A 86 -17.59 1.86 -4.31
N TYR A 87 -16.89 2.13 -3.19
CA TYR A 87 -17.50 2.65 -1.97
C TYR A 87 -18.12 4.04 -2.15
N TYR A 88 -17.41 4.92 -2.85
CA TYR A 88 -17.87 6.28 -3.13
C TYR A 88 -18.63 6.41 -4.44
N GLU A 89 -18.90 5.29 -5.14
CA GLU A 89 -19.61 5.29 -6.43
C GLU A 89 -18.97 6.25 -7.45
N LEU A 90 -17.62 6.25 -7.48
CA LEU A 90 -16.87 7.15 -8.37
C LEU A 90 -17.16 6.85 -9.84
N THR A 91 -17.14 7.91 -10.64
CA THR A 91 -17.44 7.89 -12.07
C THR A 91 -16.19 8.14 -12.91
N GLU A 92 -16.34 8.21 -14.22
CA GLU A 92 -15.27 8.54 -15.16
C GLU A 92 -14.72 9.97 -15.02
N ASP A 93 -15.44 10.85 -14.32
CA ASP A 93 -15.01 12.22 -14.03
C ASP A 93 -14.16 12.34 -12.77
N ASP A 94 -13.99 11.25 -12.01
CA ASP A 94 -13.26 11.21 -10.73
C ASP A 94 -11.85 10.63 -10.93
N TYR A 95 -10.90 11.09 -10.12
CA TYR A 95 -9.51 10.61 -10.17
C TYR A 95 -9.13 9.99 -8.84
N VAL A 96 -8.61 8.76 -8.88
CA VAL A 96 -7.96 8.10 -7.74
C VAL A 96 -6.47 8.05 -8.02
N VAL A 97 -5.68 8.65 -7.12
CA VAL A 97 -4.22 8.65 -7.21
C VAL A 97 -3.66 7.67 -6.19
N THR A 98 -2.79 6.77 -6.64
CA THR A 98 -2.08 5.82 -5.78
C THR A 98 -0.59 5.81 -6.08
N ILE A 99 0.20 5.27 -5.16
CA ILE A 99 1.64 5.15 -5.32
C ILE A 99 1.98 3.73 -5.73
N LEU A 100 2.70 3.59 -6.84
CA LEU A 100 3.33 2.34 -7.27
C LEU A 100 4.75 2.32 -6.70
N THR A 101 4.97 1.50 -5.69
CA THR A 101 6.17 1.54 -4.84
C THR A 101 7.32 0.70 -5.38
N ASP A 102 7.02 -0.39 -6.08
CA ASP A 102 7.97 -1.39 -6.53
C ASP A 102 7.46 -2.15 -7.76
N SER A 103 8.34 -2.91 -8.38
CA SER A 103 7.99 -3.75 -9.54
C SER A 103 8.15 -5.23 -9.21
N MET A 104 7.62 -6.09 -10.09
CA MET A 104 7.73 -7.53 -9.98
C MET A 104 9.18 -8.04 -10.02
N GLU A 105 10.14 -7.25 -10.52
CA GLU A 105 11.56 -7.60 -10.52
C GLU A 105 12.10 -8.01 -9.14
N LEU A 106 11.50 -7.48 -8.07
CA LEU A 106 11.87 -7.80 -6.69
C LEU A 106 11.27 -9.13 -6.19
N TYR A 107 10.32 -9.70 -6.91
CA TYR A 107 9.47 -10.81 -6.44
C TYR A 107 9.56 -12.07 -7.31
N GLY A 108 10.59 -12.22 -8.14
CA GLY A 108 10.77 -13.41 -8.99
C GLY A 108 10.76 -14.71 -8.20
N SER A 109 11.44 -14.76 -7.05
CA SER A 109 11.45 -15.92 -6.16
C SER A 109 10.05 -16.26 -5.59
N ARG A 110 9.19 -15.25 -5.45
CA ARG A 110 7.83 -15.46 -4.94
C ARG A 110 6.96 -16.27 -5.91
N LEU A 111 7.10 -16.07 -7.21
CA LEU A 111 6.40 -16.90 -8.21
C LEU A 111 6.90 -18.34 -8.19
N GLU A 112 8.21 -18.55 -8.03
CA GLU A 112 8.78 -19.90 -7.90
C GLU A 112 8.26 -20.61 -6.65
N GLU A 113 8.23 -19.92 -5.50
CA GLU A 113 7.66 -20.43 -4.25
C GLU A 113 6.18 -20.81 -4.41
N LEU A 114 5.38 -19.95 -5.06
CA LEU A 114 3.97 -20.22 -5.32
C LEU A 114 3.76 -21.42 -6.25
N THR A 115 4.64 -21.60 -7.23
CA THR A 115 4.60 -22.77 -8.10
C THR A 115 4.95 -24.06 -7.33
N LEU A 116 5.93 -23.99 -6.43
CA LEU A 116 6.26 -25.12 -5.55
C LEU A 116 5.15 -25.46 -4.55
N GLU A 117 4.48 -24.44 -4.02
CA GLU A 117 3.41 -24.58 -3.01
C GLU A 117 2.09 -25.06 -3.63
N ARG A 118 1.73 -24.54 -4.81
CA ARG A 118 0.37 -24.66 -5.40
C ARG A 118 0.33 -25.37 -6.76
N GLY A 119 1.48 -25.69 -7.31
CA GLY A 119 1.61 -26.22 -8.67
C GLY A 119 1.57 -25.15 -9.75
N ASP A 120 1.61 -25.62 -10.99
CA ASP A 120 1.55 -24.76 -12.18
C ASP A 120 0.25 -23.94 -12.20
N TYR A 121 0.35 -22.70 -12.71
CA TYR A 121 -0.80 -21.82 -12.82
C TYR A 121 -1.63 -22.18 -14.06
N THR A 122 -2.80 -22.71 -13.82
CA THR A 122 -3.65 -23.23 -14.90
C THR A 122 -4.62 -22.16 -15.42
N GLU A 123 -5.19 -22.41 -16.62
CA GLU A 123 -6.25 -21.58 -17.18
C GLU A 123 -7.46 -21.46 -16.23
N ILE A 124 -7.80 -22.54 -15.54
CA ILE A 124 -8.88 -22.55 -14.55
C ILE A 124 -8.56 -21.63 -13.38
N ASP A 125 -7.31 -21.60 -12.94
CA ASP A 125 -6.89 -20.70 -11.85
C ASP A 125 -6.93 -19.26 -12.32
N ALA A 126 -6.46 -18.97 -13.52
CA ALA A 126 -6.51 -17.63 -14.10
C ALA A 126 -7.95 -17.10 -14.22
N HIS A 127 -8.90 -17.91 -14.68
CA HIS A 127 -10.30 -17.53 -14.74
C HIS A 127 -10.91 -17.28 -13.35
N LYS A 128 -10.58 -18.10 -12.35
CA LYS A 128 -11.02 -17.89 -10.95
C LYS A 128 -10.43 -16.61 -10.36
N ASP A 129 -9.19 -16.30 -10.68
CA ASP A 129 -8.50 -15.12 -10.18
C ASP A 129 -9.00 -13.85 -10.86
N PHE A 130 -9.28 -13.91 -12.16
CA PHE A 130 -9.96 -12.84 -12.87
C PHE A 130 -11.34 -12.54 -12.26
N GLN A 131 -12.13 -13.59 -12.01
CA GLN A 131 -13.45 -13.41 -11.38
C GLN A 131 -13.31 -12.81 -9.98
N LEU A 132 -12.33 -13.22 -9.18
CA LEU A 132 -12.06 -12.65 -7.87
C LEU A 132 -11.73 -11.15 -7.95
N LEU A 133 -10.98 -10.72 -8.96
CA LEU A 133 -10.69 -9.30 -9.19
C LEU A 133 -11.97 -8.53 -9.50
N MET A 134 -12.81 -9.06 -10.38
CA MET A 134 -14.09 -8.42 -10.78
C MET A 134 -15.08 -8.33 -9.61
N ASP A 135 -15.07 -9.33 -8.73
CA ASP A 135 -15.93 -9.42 -7.55
C ASP A 135 -15.39 -8.63 -6.34
N THR A 136 -14.27 -7.91 -6.50
CA THR A 136 -13.74 -7.04 -5.43
C THR A 136 -14.84 -6.18 -4.84
N GLY A 137 -15.18 -6.40 -3.57
CA GLY A 137 -16.25 -5.71 -2.85
C GLY A 137 -15.73 -4.54 -1.99
N ILE A 138 -16.59 -4.06 -1.10
CA ILE A 138 -16.32 -2.95 -0.18
C ILE A 138 -16.16 -3.40 1.27
N GLU A 139 -15.98 -4.68 1.52
CA GLU A 139 -15.76 -5.23 2.86
C GLU A 139 -14.42 -4.76 3.45
N ASN A 140 -14.31 -4.83 4.77
CA ASN A 140 -13.10 -4.44 5.53
C ASN A 140 -12.62 -3.00 5.26
N MET A 141 -13.57 -2.09 5.08
CA MET A 141 -13.33 -0.65 4.99
C MET A 141 -13.86 0.04 6.25
N LEU A 142 -13.16 1.07 6.70
CA LEU A 142 -13.53 1.88 7.85
C LEU A 142 -13.27 3.36 7.56
N GLU A 143 -14.34 4.12 7.42
CA GLU A 143 -14.29 5.58 7.42
C GLU A 143 -13.98 6.08 8.85
N LEU A 144 -13.01 6.97 8.99
CA LEU A 144 -12.49 7.34 10.30
C LEU A 144 -13.18 8.60 10.84
N THR A 145 -13.93 8.42 11.90
CA THR A 145 -14.40 9.53 12.74
C THR A 145 -13.24 10.17 13.51
N HIS A 146 -13.46 11.35 14.08
CA HIS A 146 -12.47 12.01 14.95
C HIS A 146 -11.96 11.06 16.07
N TYR A 147 -12.85 10.29 16.68
CA TYR A 147 -12.49 9.36 17.75
C TYR A 147 -11.61 8.21 17.26
N GLU A 148 -11.89 7.70 16.08
CA GLU A 148 -11.10 6.62 15.47
C GLU A 148 -9.73 7.11 15.03
N LYS A 149 -9.64 8.29 14.40
CA LYS A 149 -8.37 8.97 14.10
C LYS A 149 -7.53 9.12 15.38
N LYS A 150 -8.15 9.58 16.48
CA LYS A 150 -7.48 9.71 17.77
C LYS A 150 -7.05 8.38 18.35
N ARG A 151 -7.89 7.34 18.24
CA ARG A 151 -7.55 5.98 18.68
C ARG A 151 -6.32 5.46 17.93
N ILE A 152 -6.29 5.58 16.61
CA ILE A 152 -5.15 5.16 15.78
C ILE A 152 -3.90 5.95 16.15
N HIS A 153 -4.01 7.26 16.32
CA HIS A 153 -2.89 8.08 16.78
C HIS A 153 -2.33 7.61 18.13
N ASN A 154 -3.21 7.29 19.07
CA ASN A 154 -2.80 6.84 20.40
C ASN A 154 -2.11 5.46 20.39
N LEU A 155 -2.32 4.62 19.36
CA LEU A 155 -1.59 3.35 19.23
C LEU A 155 -0.08 3.55 19.06
N LYS A 156 0.36 4.72 18.60
CA LYS A 156 1.78 5.09 18.53
C LYS A 156 2.47 5.01 19.89
N TYR A 157 1.72 5.24 20.98
CA TYR A 157 2.28 5.20 22.35
C TYR A 157 3.04 3.91 22.62
N PHE A 158 2.42 2.77 22.37
CA PHE A 158 2.99 1.47 22.73
C PHE A 158 4.33 1.20 22.05
N THR A 159 4.43 1.52 20.76
CA THR A 159 5.67 1.29 20.01
C THR A 159 6.70 2.39 20.27
N TRP A 160 6.28 3.63 20.15
CA TRP A 160 7.25 4.73 20.06
C TRP A 160 7.63 5.35 21.40
N ILE A 161 6.70 5.42 22.35
CA ILE A 161 6.99 5.95 23.68
C ILE A 161 7.49 4.82 24.57
N GLU A 162 6.70 3.75 24.71
CA GLU A 162 6.99 2.69 25.68
C GLU A 162 8.21 1.83 25.28
N GLN A 163 8.31 1.44 24.00
CA GLN A 163 9.37 0.54 23.54
C GLN A 163 10.59 1.28 22.99
N GLN A 164 10.40 2.41 22.31
CA GLN A 164 11.46 3.16 21.65
C GLN A 164 11.93 4.40 22.40
N GLY A 165 11.29 4.75 23.51
CA GLY A 165 11.71 5.85 24.39
C GLY A 165 11.56 7.25 23.80
N ARG A 166 10.65 7.45 22.82
CA ARG A 166 10.34 8.80 22.32
C ARG A 166 9.55 9.59 23.35
N GLU A 167 9.60 10.91 23.23
CA GLU A 167 8.95 11.81 24.19
C GLU A 167 7.43 11.88 23.98
N MET A 168 6.69 11.70 25.09
CA MET A 168 5.23 11.82 25.09
C MET A 168 4.75 13.19 24.64
N GLU A 169 5.52 14.24 24.94
CA GLU A 169 5.23 15.59 24.54
C GLU A 169 5.20 15.74 23.01
N GLU A 170 6.15 15.12 22.31
CA GLU A 170 6.17 15.13 20.84
C GLU A 170 4.96 14.42 20.25
N LEU A 171 4.55 13.27 20.80
CA LEU A 171 3.33 12.59 20.40
C LEU A 171 2.10 13.46 20.59
N ASN A 172 2.01 14.19 21.71
CA ASN A 172 0.92 15.13 21.96
C ASN A 172 0.93 16.29 20.96
N ARG A 173 2.08 16.84 20.62
CA ARG A 173 2.19 17.91 19.63
C ARG A 173 1.72 17.47 18.25
N GLN A 174 1.97 16.24 17.82
CA GLN A 174 1.45 15.72 16.56
C GLN A 174 -0.08 15.82 16.46
N TRP A 175 -0.77 15.74 17.59
CA TRP A 175 -2.23 15.82 17.63
C TRP A 175 -2.77 17.19 17.96
N TYR A 176 -2.29 17.82 19.03
CA TYR A 176 -2.86 19.06 19.56
C TYR A 176 -2.30 20.33 18.88
N GLU A 177 -1.06 20.25 18.39
CA GLU A 177 -0.42 21.32 17.62
C GLU A 177 -0.26 20.91 16.14
N HIS A 178 -1.20 20.18 15.63
CA HIS A 178 -1.16 19.47 14.36
C HIS A 178 -0.64 20.32 13.19
N GLU A 179 -1.25 21.46 12.93
CA GLU A 179 -0.88 22.31 11.80
C GLU A 179 0.57 22.82 11.90
N SER A 180 0.96 23.33 13.06
CA SER A 180 2.32 23.85 13.26
C SER A 180 3.36 22.75 13.24
N TYR A 181 3.06 21.59 13.83
CA TYR A 181 3.97 20.44 13.87
C TYR A 181 4.30 19.94 12.46
N TRP A 182 3.30 19.62 11.67
CA TRP A 182 3.51 19.09 10.33
C TRP A 182 4.02 20.14 9.34
N LYS A 183 3.54 21.37 9.43
CA LYS A 183 4.06 22.49 8.62
C LYS A 183 5.55 22.69 8.84
N ASN A 184 6.03 22.61 10.08
CA ASN A 184 7.45 22.75 10.39
C ASN A 184 8.28 21.61 9.78
N ILE A 185 7.76 20.39 9.77
CA ILE A 185 8.42 19.25 9.11
C ILE A 185 8.49 19.47 7.60
N PHE A 186 7.39 19.81 6.95
CA PHE A 186 7.37 20.05 5.51
C PHE A 186 8.24 21.24 5.09
N SER A 187 8.28 22.31 5.88
CA SER A 187 9.11 23.47 5.60
C SER A 187 10.62 23.17 5.66
N SER A 188 11.02 22.08 6.30
CA SER A 188 12.43 21.66 6.33
C SER A 188 12.92 21.02 5.03
N ALA A 189 12.02 20.64 4.11
CA ALA A 189 12.36 19.95 2.86
C ALA A 189 13.38 20.76 2.02
N THR A 190 13.14 22.06 1.84
CA THR A 190 14.08 22.93 1.09
C THR A 190 15.49 22.92 1.68
N LYS A 191 15.57 22.96 3.02
CA LYS A 191 16.86 22.92 3.71
C LYS A 191 17.56 21.57 3.55
N ILE A 192 16.79 20.49 3.56
CA ILE A 192 17.30 19.12 3.33
C ILE A 192 17.83 19.02 1.90
N ASP A 193 17.12 19.53 0.90
CA ASP A 193 17.55 19.53 -0.49
C ASP A 193 18.87 20.30 -0.68
N GLU A 194 19.00 21.49 -0.05
CA GLU A 194 20.27 22.24 -0.05
C GLU A 194 21.43 21.41 0.54
N LEU A 195 21.20 20.72 1.66
CA LEU A 195 22.21 19.88 2.30
C LEU A 195 22.59 18.67 1.45
N ILE A 196 21.63 18.08 0.74
CA ILE A 196 21.86 16.97 -0.19
C ILE A 196 22.73 17.47 -1.37
N ILE A 197 22.41 18.61 -1.95
CA ILE A 197 23.20 19.21 -3.04
C ILE A 197 24.62 19.50 -2.57
N GLU A 198 24.79 20.10 -1.40
CA GLU A 198 26.10 20.37 -0.81
C GLU A 198 26.89 19.08 -0.58
N PHE A 199 26.25 18.05 -0.02
CA PHE A 199 26.88 16.74 0.21
C PHE A 199 27.35 16.12 -1.10
N ASN A 200 26.50 16.05 -2.12
CA ASN A 200 26.83 15.48 -3.42
C ASN A 200 27.99 16.22 -4.08
N SER A 201 28.01 17.56 -4.01
CA SER A 201 29.13 18.35 -4.56
C SER A 201 30.47 18.04 -3.91
N ARG A 202 30.49 17.65 -2.64
CA ARG A 202 31.70 17.23 -1.92
C ARG A 202 32.14 15.79 -2.28
N VAL A 203 31.20 14.93 -2.67
CA VAL A 203 31.49 13.55 -3.08
C VAL A 203 31.99 13.50 -4.52
N ASP A 204 31.33 14.24 -5.43
CA ASP A 204 31.66 14.30 -6.85
C ASP A 204 32.95 15.06 -7.13
N GLY A 205 33.40 15.89 -6.21
CA GLY A 205 34.65 16.66 -6.28
C GLY A 205 35.90 15.91 -5.80
N LYS A 206 35.77 14.59 -5.54
CA LYS A 206 36.89 13.68 -5.26
C LYS A 206 37.18 12.79 -6.46
#